data_764fd6b6247390a0b72975dec2b28cbf
#
_entry.id   764fd6b6247390a0b72975dec2b28cbf
#
_cell.length_a   1.000
_cell.length_b   1.000
_cell.length_c   1.000
_cell.angle_alpha   90.00
_cell.angle_beta   90.00
_cell.angle_gamma   90.00
#
_symmetry.space_group_name_H-M   'P 1'
#
loop_
_entity.id
_entity.type
_entity.pdbx_description
1 polymer ?
#
loop_
_entity_poly.entity_id
_entity_poly.type
_entity_poly.pdbx_seq_one_letter_code
_entity_poly.pdbx_strand_id
1 'polypeptide(L)'
;MRIRLSTPGRSDAKVTSILALLGMFSRPIFVSFAASAFALVVLNTTIAAEPVKGPCTEDAMIVFDASGSMSGNGWGYGSESAGSVPRIDKVRTAMREILPSVTRFRRVGLITYGSGAWNQCSIRLDLKPTPNAADRIMAAIDALRPAGRTPLTDAVAQAADVLDFRHKPGLIVVLTDGEETCGGSPCDTSEKLHAEANQLTINVIGLRVKNYAWMGDQGIIDAKCLAEKNGGQYLPVDTLAGLREALEKTLGCPMVTEATSNTPTRANR
;
A
#
# COMPACT_ATOMS: atom_id res chain seq x y z
N MET A 1 43.66 -13.51 -34.21
CA MET A 1 44.30 -12.29 -34.69
C MET A 1 44.41 -11.30 -33.54
N ARG A 2 45.60 -10.90 -33.26
CA ARG A 2 46.28 -10.15 -32.23
C ARG A 2 45.47 -9.11 -31.42
N ILE A 3 45.59 -9.26 -30.12
CA ILE A 3 45.61 -8.42 -28.96
C ILE A 3 46.23 -7.02 -29.18
N ARG A 4 45.61 -5.96 -28.61
CA ARG A 4 46.35 -4.83 -28.04
C ARG A 4 45.71 -4.36 -26.77
N LEU A 5 46.43 -4.60 -25.69
CA LEU A 5 46.40 -3.92 -24.39
C LEU A 5 47.02 -2.53 -24.55
N SER A 6 46.47 -1.53 -23.85
CA SER A 6 47.17 -0.30 -23.57
C SER A 6 46.70 0.20 -22.18
N THR A 7 47.64 0.20 -21.26
CA THR A 7 47.64 0.78 -19.90
C THR A 7 48.43 2.11 -19.89
N PRO A 8 48.71 2.74 -18.74
CA PRO A 8 47.92 3.84 -18.18
C PRO A 8 48.78 5.13 -18.08
N GLY A 9 48.15 6.25 -17.89
CA GLY A 9 48.81 7.53 -17.66
C GLY A 9 48.58 8.04 -16.21
N ARG A 10 49.60 7.89 -15.42
CA ARG A 10 49.84 8.51 -14.12
C ARG A 10 50.43 9.90 -14.36
N SER A 11 49.92 10.95 -13.68
CA SER A 11 50.70 12.14 -13.48
C SER A 11 50.40 12.75 -12.11
N ASP A 12 51.50 12.87 -11.40
CA ASP A 12 51.74 13.34 -10.04
C ASP A 12 51.66 14.87 -9.92
N ALA A 13 51.55 15.24 -8.66
CA ALA A 13 52.18 16.42 -8.00
C ALA A 13 51.47 17.78 -8.14
N LYS A 14 51.20 18.48 -7.06
CA LYS A 14 52.22 19.12 -6.20
C LYS A 14 51.58 19.67 -4.93
N VAL A 15 52.20 19.28 -3.82
CA VAL A 15 52.21 19.94 -2.53
C VAL A 15 52.89 21.30 -2.67
N THR A 16 52.29 22.34 -2.13
CA THR A 16 53.06 23.56 -1.80
C THR A 16 52.61 24.09 -0.44
N SER A 17 53.45 23.83 0.55
CA SER A 17 53.50 24.50 1.83
C SER A 17 53.96 25.93 1.66
N ILE A 18 53.32 26.87 2.34
CA ILE A 18 54.00 28.12 2.72
C ILE A 18 53.72 28.38 4.20
N LEU A 19 54.82 28.41 4.93
CA LEU A 19 54.97 28.73 6.34
C LEU A 19 55.34 30.23 6.46
N ALA A 20 55.08 30.80 7.64
CA ALA A 20 55.63 32.00 8.26
C ALA A 20 54.91 33.31 7.96
N LEU A 21 54.55 34.10 8.95
CA LEU A 21 55.42 34.83 9.86
C LEU A 21 54.67 35.42 11.05
N LEU A 22 55.30 35.32 12.18
CA LEU A 22 55.01 35.98 13.46
C LEU A 22 55.01 37.52 13.34
N GLY A 23 54.09 38.19 14.04
CA GLY A 23 54.07 39.60 14.29
C GLY A 23 53.42 39.88 15.64
N MET A 24 54.26 39.92 16.70
CA MET A 24 53.96 40.44 18.05
C MET A 24 53.64 41.92 17.94
N PHE A 25 52.45 42.34 18.39
CA PHE A 25 52.30 43.70 18.94
C PHE A 25 51.42 43.68 20.19
N SER A 26 52.07 43.92 21.31
CA SER A 26 51.48 44.15 22.61
C SER A 26 50.94 45.59 22.67
N ARG A 27 49.69 45.74 23.15
CA ARG A 27 49.25 47.03 23.81
C ARG A 27 47.90 46.75 24.57
N PRO A 28 47.55 47.62 25.53
CA PRO A 28 47.11 47.21 26.86
C PRO A 28 45.59 47.33 27.06
N ILE A 29 45.17 46.59 28.04
CA ILE A 29 43.94 46.50 28.78
C ILE A 29 43.21 47.84 29.01
N PHE A 30 42.01 48.00 28.46
CA PHE A 30 40.94 48.82 29.03
C PHE A 30 39.77 47.93 29.40
N VAL A 31 39.62 47.74 30.69
CA VAL A 31 38.48 47.08 31.30
C VAL A 31 37.34 48.10 31.29
N SER A 32 36.40 47.97 30.38
CA SER A 32 35.08 48.60 30.46
C SER A 32 34.06 47.56 30.86
N PHE A 33 33.65 47.62 32.10
CA PHE A 33 32.47 46.91 32.59
C PHE A 33 31.22 47.53 31.96
N ALA A 34 30.74 47.00 30.88
CA ALA A 34 29.39 47.26 30.39
C ALA A 34 28.49 46.13 30.89
N ALA A 35 27.68 46.45 31.87
CA ALA A 35 26.62 45.56 32.34
C ALA A 35 25.56 45.41 31.22
N SER A 36 25.70 44.39 30.41
CA SER A 36 24.65 43.99 29.43
C SER A 36 23.62 43.17 30.14
N ALA A 37 22.47 43.77 30.41
CA ALA A 37 21.27 43.07 30.81
C ALA A 37 20.84 42.16 29.63
N PHE A 38 21.17 40.88 29.72
CA PHE A 38 20.65 39.86 28.81
C PHE A 38 19.19 39.64 29.15
N ALA A 39 18.29 40.33 28.43
CA ALA A 39 16.88 40.00 28.46
C ALA A 39 16.72 38.65 27.78
N LEU A 40 16.50 37.58 28.54
CA LEU A 40 16.07 36.27 28.03
C LEU A 40 14.65 36.41 27.42
N VAL A 41 14.61 36.65 26.13
CA VAL A 41 13.36 36.46 25.37
C VAL A 41 13.14 34.96 25.21
N VAL A 42 12.35 34.38 26.10
CA VAL A 42 11.85 33.01 25.94
C VAL A 42 10.85 33.04 24.77
N LEU A 43 11.34 32.73 23.57
CA LEU A 43 10.44 32.43 22.45
C LEU A 43 9.71 31.15 22.82
N ASN A 44 8.46 31.29 23.29
CA ASN A 44 7.51 30.19 23.32
C ASN A 44 7.13 29.85 21.87
N THR A 45 7.91 29.00 21.20
CA THR A 45 7.46 28.34 20.00
C THR A 45 6.43 27.32 20.40
N THR A 46 5.15 27.71 20.34
CA THR A 46 4.06 26.74 20.29
C THR A 46 4.27 25.93 19.03
N ILE A 47 4.87 24.74 19.16
CA ILE A 47 4.83 23.72 18.12
C ILE A 47 3.34 23.36 18.03
N ALA A 48 2.65 23.94 17.03
CA ALA A 48 1.35 23.46 16.65
C ALA A 48 1.55 21.99 16.28
N ALA A 49 1.06 21.07 17.11
CA ALA A 49 1.03 19.66 16.76
C ALA A 49 0.23 19.56 15.45
N GLU A 50 0.89 19.12 14.38
CA GLU A 50 0.17 18.80 13.15
C GLU A 50 -0.93 17.80 13.50
N PRO A 51 -2.17 17.99 12.98
CA PRO A 51 -3.23 17.04 13.24
C PRO A 51 -2.75 15.67 12.76
N VAL A 52 -2.57 14.75 13.69
CA VAL A 52 -2.25 13.35 13.37
C VAL A 52 -3.45 12.84 12.58
N LYS A 53 -3.27 12.72 11.26
CA LYS A 53 -4.29 12.11 10.42
C LYS A 53 -4.59 10.74 11.00
N GLY A 54 -5.81 10.53 11.44
CA GLY A 54 -6.25 9.22 11.92
C GLY A 54 -6.04 8.15 10.83
N PRO A 55 -5.86 6.88 11.18
CA PRO A 55 -5.51 5.79 10.26
C PRO A 55 -6.49 5.55 9.10
N CYS A 56 -7.52 6.36 8.98
CA CYS A 56 -8.61 6.21 7.99
C CYS A 56 -8.80 7.43 7.09
N THR A 57 -7.80 8.28 6.97
CA THR A 57 -7.88 9.49 6.15
C THR A 57 -7.33 9.28 4.74
N GLU A 58 -6.57 8.22 4.50
CA GLU A 58 -6.07 7.87 3.19
C GLU A 58 -7.16 7.31 2.27
N ASP A 59 -7.10 7.69 1.00
CA ASP A 59 -7.94 7.11 -0.04
C ASP A 59 -7.61 5.62 -0.22
N ALA A 60 -8.61 4.80 -0.55
CA ALA A 60 -8.41 3.39 -0.84
C ALA A 60 -8.83 3.03 -2.26
N MET A 61 -8.14 2.05 -2.85
CA MET A 61 -8.54 1.38 -4.08
C MET A 61 -8.79 -0.10 -3.81
N ILE A 62 -9.94 -0.57 -4.25
CA ILE A 62 -10.23 -1.99 -4.34
C ILE A 62 -9.80 -2.46 -5.74
N VAL A 63 -8.94 -3.48 -5.81
CA VAL A 63 -8.56 -4.17 -7.03
C VAL A 63 -9.28 -5.51 -7.02
N PHE A 64 -10.28 -5.65 -7.87
CA PHE A 64 -11.24 -6.74 -7.85
C PHE A 64 -11.04 -7.71 -9.02
N ASP A 65 -10.81 -8.96 -8.70
CA ASP A 65 -10.66 -10.05 -9.64
C ASP A 65 -12.03 -10.49 -10.21
N ALA A 66 -12.16 -10.42 -11.51
CA ALA A 66 -13.26 -11.01 -12.28
C ALA A 66 -12.72 -11.93 -13.39
N SER A 67 -11.57 -12.57 -13.17
CA SER A 67 -11.02 -13.58 -14.06
C SER A 67 -11.90 -14.83 -14.11
N GLY A 68 -11.66 -15.70 -15.08
CA GLY A 68 -12.48 -16.86 -15.32
C GLY A 68 -12.61 -17.82 -14.13
N SER A 69 -11.58 -17.90 -13.26
CA SER A 69 -11.59 -18.70 -12.04
C SER A 69 -12.66 -18.25 -11.03
N MET A 70 -12.98 -16.97 -11.00
CA MET A 70 -13.99 -16.39 -10.12
C MET A 70 -15.43 -16.86 -10.42
N SER A 71 -15.68 -17.42 -11.63
CA SER A 71 -16.99 -17.96 -12.00
C SER A 71 -17.34 -19.28 -11.29
N GLY A 72 -16.39 -19.92 -10.63
CA GLY A 72 -16.56 -21.28 -10.10
C GLY A 72 -16.62 -22.38 -11.18
N ASN A 73 -16.63 -21.99 -12.46
CA ASN A 73 -16.70 -22.90 -13.61
C ASN A 73 -15.33 -23.06 -14.30
N GLY A 74 -14.24 -22.76 -13.60
CA GLY A 74 -12.90 -22.81 -14.17
C GLY A 74 -12.57 -24.18 -14.75
N TRP A 75 -11.99 -24.19 -15.96
CA TRP A 75 -11.42 -25.36 -16.66
C TRP A 75 -10.15 -25.88 -15.99
N GLY A 76 -9.99 -25.64 -14.68
CA GLY A 76 -8.88 -26.13 -13.86
C GLY A 76 -9.34 -27.32 -13.02
N TYR A 77 -8.43 -28.24 -12.75
CA TYR A 77 -8.56 -29.33 -11.77
C TYR A 77 -9.00 -28.74 -10.43
N GLY A 78 -10.30 -28.72 -10.16
CA GLY A 78 -10.85 -28.10 -8.96
C GLY A 78 -12.19 -27.41 -9.16
N SER A 79 -12.96 -27.86 -10.13
CA SER A 79 -14.36 -27.46 -10.17
C SER A 79 -14.96 -27.70 -8.78
N GLU A 80 -15.36 -26.64 -8.12
CA GLU A 80 -16.24 -26.76 -6.96
C GLU A 80 -17.38 -27.70 -7.35
N SER A 81 -17.79 -28.56 -6.43
CA SER A 81 -18.86 -29.54 -6.66
C SER A 81 -20.03 -28.90 -7.37
N ALA A 82 -20.66 -29.63 -8.32
CA ALA A 82 -21.85 -29.14 -9.00
C ALA A 82 -22.88 -28.65 -7.97
N GLY A 83 -23.22 -27.35 -8.02
CA GLY A 83 -24.07 -26.68 -7.04
C GLY A 83 -23.38 -25.74 -6.03
N SER A 84 -22.05 -25.57 -6.09
CA SER A 84 -21.39 -24.59 -5.24
C SER A 84 -21.65 -23.16 -5.74
N VAL A 85 -21.72 -22.22 -4.79
CA VAL A 85 -21.88 -20.79 -5.09
C VAL A 85 -20.58 -20.28 -5.70
N PRO A 86 -20.61 -19.61 -6.88
CA PRO A 86 -19.43 -19.00 -7.49
C PRO A 86 -18.66 -18.09 -6.52
N ARG A 87 -17.32 -18.05 -6.66
CA ARG A 87 -16.49 -17.22 -5.79
C ARG A 87 -16.88 -15.75 -5.87
N ILE A 88 -17.15 -15.27 -7.08
CA ILE A 88 -17.58 -13.88 -7.26
C ILE A 88 -18.84 -13.55 -6.47
N ASP A 89 -19.80 -14.49 -6.34
CA ASP A 89 -21.05 -14.27 -5.62
C ASP A 89 -20.84 -14.26 -4.10
N LYS A 90 -19.87 -15.04 -3.59
CA LYS A 90 -19.45 -14.97 -2.19
C LYS A 90 -18.84 -13.59 -1.90
N VAL A 91 -17.99 -13.09 -2.80
CA VAL A 91 -17.39 -11.76 -2.66
C VAL A 91 -18.45 -10.66 -2.75
N ARG A 92 -19.36 -10.74 -3.70
CA ARG A 92 -20.51 -9.82 -3.82
C ARG A 92 -21.29 -9.73 -2.51
N THR A 93 -21.57 -10.88 -1.89
CA THR A 93 -22.27 -10.93 -0.61
C THR A 93 -21.53 -10.23 0.50
N ALA A 94 -20.24 -10.54 0.69
CA ALA A 94 -19.42 -9.89 1.71
C ALA A 94 -19.27 -8.38 1.48
N MET A 95 -19.01 -7.96 0.24
CA MET A 95 -18.84 -6.55 -0.11
C MET A 95 -20.11 -5.75 0.14
N ARG A 96 -21.29 -6.31 -0.17
CA ARG A 96 -22.58 -5.65 0.07
C ARG A 96 -22.84 -5.37 1.55
N GLU A 97 -22.32 -6.22 2.43
CA GLU A 97 -22.44 -6.06 3.87
C GLU A 97 -21.43 -5.05 4.44
N ILE A 98 -20.19 -5.05 3.93
CA ILE A 98 -19.08 -4.27 4.50
C ILE A 98 -18.97 -2.86 3.93
N LEU A 99 -19.17 -2.68 2.62
CA LEU A 99 -18.94 -1.39 1.96
C LEU A 99 -19.74 -0.21 2.55
N PRO A 100 -21.00 -0.35 2.97
CA PRO A 100 -21.74 0.78 3.55
C PRO A 100 -21.07 1.36 4.79
N SER A 101 -20.49 0.51 5.64
CA SER A 101 -19.78 0.95 6.85
C SER A 101 -18.44 1.61 6.53
N VAL A 102 -17.68 1.03 5.59
CA VAL A 102 -16.36 1.52 5.19
C VAL A 102 -16.44 2.85 4.45
N THR A 103 -17.29 2.93 3.43
CA THR A 103 -17.33 4.10 2.53
C THR A 103 -17.91 5.36 3.17
N ARG A 104 -18.49 5.24 4.34
CA ARG A 104 -18.92 6.37 5.19
C ARG A 104 -17.73 7.15 5.73
N PHE A 105 -16.62 6.46 6.04
CA PHE A 105 -15.47 7.04 6.71
C PHE A 105 -14.23 7.14 5.81
N ARG A 106 -14.25 6.45 4.65
CA ARG A 106 -13.14 6.39 3.70
C ARG A 106 -13.62 6.62 2.28
N ARG A 107 -12.85 7.36 1.51
CA ARG A 107 -13.06 7.46 0.06
C ARG A 107 -12.50 6.19 -0.58
N VAL A 108 -13.35 5.48 -1.31
CA VAL A 108 -12.99 4.19 -1.92
C VAL A 108 -13.22 4.25 -3.43
N GLY A 109 -12.23 3.79 -4.18
CA GLY A 109 -12.30 3.57 -5.61
C GLY A 109 -12.33 2.08 -5.98
N LEU A 110 -12.52 1.78 -7.25
CA LEU A 110 -12.60 0.43 -7.78
C LEU A 110 -11.88 0.32 -9.11
N ILE A 111 -10.97 -0.65 -9.19
CA ILE A 111 -10.47 -1.21 -10.44
C ILE A 111 -10.94 -2.66 -10.50
N THR A 112 -11.43 -3.07 -11.68
CA THR A 112 -11.77 -4.47 -11.95
C THR A 112 -10.92 -5.01 -13.09
N TYR A 113 -10.60 -6.29 -13.05
CA TYR A 113 -9.88 -6.94 -14.13
C TYR A 113 -10.45 -8.33 -14.45
N GLY A 114 -10.12 -8.85 -15.63
CA GLY A 114 -10.51 -10.20 -16.05
C GLY A 114 -11.98 -10.39 -16.36
N SER A 115 -12.78 -9.31 -16.43
CA SER A 115 -14.16 -9.37 -16.89
C SER A 115 -14.23 -9.24 -18.42
N GLY A 116 -15.13 -9.96 -19.06
CA GLY A 116 -15.39 -9.83 -20.50
C GLY A 116 -15.04 -11.08 -21.31
N ALA A 117 -14.30 -10.92 -22.41
CA ALA A 117 -14.00 -12.02 -23.31
C ALA A 117 -12.93 -12.96 -22.73
N TRP A 118 -13.08 -14.24 -23.01
CA TRP A 118 -12.10 -15.27 -22.68
C TRP A 118 -10.70 -14.91 -23.21
N ASN A 119 -9.67 -15.18 -22.42
CA ASN A 119 -8.26 -14.97 -22.76
C ASN A 119 -7.82 -13.50 -22.94
N GLN A 120 -8.56 -12.53 -22.44
CA GLN A 120 -8.16 -11.12 -22.45
C GLN A 120 -7.60 -10.68 -21.09
N CYS A 121 -6.53 -9.87 -21.14
CA CYS A 121 -5.94 -9.18 -20.00
C CYS A 121 -6.59 -7.80 -19.81
N SER A 122 -7.89 -7.77 -19.58
CA SER A 122 -8.64 -6.52 -19.46
C SER A 122 -8.57 -5.94 -18.06
N ILE A 123 -8.34 -4.62 -17.98
CA ILE A 123 -8.38 -3.84 -16.74
C ILE A 123 -9.29 -2.65 -16.96
N ARG A 124 -10.07 -2.30 -15.96
CA ARG A 124 -10.97 -1.15 -16.02
C ARG A 124 -10.95 -0.37 -14.70
N LEU A 125 -10.75 0.93 -14.79
CA LEU A 125 -11.01 1.85 -13.69
C LEU A 125 -12.52 2.16 -13.67
N ASP A 126 -13.23 1.54 -12.76
CA ASP A 126 -14.69 1.71 -12.61
C ASP A 126 -15.03 2.96 -11.82
N LEU A 127 -14.25 3.25 -10.78
CA LEU A 127 -14.51 4.38 -9.89
C LEU A 127 -13.20 4.92 -9.29
N LYS A 128 -13.00 6.23 -9.37
CA LYS A 128 -11.96 6.90 -8.58
C LYS A 128 -12.37 7.01 -7.12
N PRO A 129 -11.44 7.15 -6.16
CA PRO A 129 -11.76 7.30 -4.75
C PRO A 129 -12.83 8.36 -4.49
N THR A 130 -13.97 7.92 -3.97
CA THR A 130 -15.18 8.73 -3.79
C THR A 130 -15.81 8.43 -2.42
N PRO A 131 -16.32 9.43 -1.68
CA PRO A 131 -17.06 9.18 -0.45
C PRO A 131 -18.40 8.49 -0.74
N ASN A 132 -18.89 7.71 0.22
CA ASN A 132 -20.18 7.00 0.12
C ASN A 132 -20.31 6.16 -1.17
N ALA A 133 -19.23 5.48 -1.54
CA ALA A 133 -19.09 4.79 -2.82
C ALA A 133 -19.80 3.42 -2.90
N ALA A 134 -20.37 2.92 -1.80
CA ALA A 134 -20.87 1.54 -1.68
C ALA A 134 -21.79 1.12 -2.84
N ASP A 135 -22.85 1.87 -3.13
CA ASP A 135 -23.83 1.52 -4.16
C ASP A 135 -23.20 1.54 -5.56
N ARG A 136 -22.31 2.51 -5.82
CA ARG A 136 -21.63 2.61 -7.11
C ARG A 136 -20.65 1.46 -7.33
N ILE A 137 -19.91 1.09 -6.29
CA ILE A 137 -19.01 -0.06 -6.32
C ILE A 137 -19.82 -1.34 -6.54
N MET A 138 -20.89 -1.55 -5.80
CA MET A 138 -21.73 -2.74 -5.95
C MET A 138 -22.38 -2.84 -7.32
N ALA A 139 -22.88 -1.73 -7.88
CA ALA A 139 -23.43 -1.71 -9.23
C ALA A 139 -22.38 -2.14 -10.28
N ALA A 140 -21.13 -1.68 -10.14
CA ALA A 140 -20.05 -2.10 -11.03
C ALA A 140 -19.72 -3.60 -10.87
N ILE A 141 -19.59 -4.08 -9.62
CA ILE A 141 -19.27 -5.48 -9.32
C ILE A 141 -20.39 -6.43 -9.77
N ASP A 142 -21.66 -6.05 -9.60
CA ASP A 142 -22.80 -6.88 -10.00
C ASP A 142 -22.90 -7.04 -11.55
N ALA A 143 -22.39 -6.06 -12.28
CA ALA A 143 -22.35 -6.11 -13.75
C ALA A 143 -21.23 -7.00 -14.32
N LEU A 144 -20.25 -7.43 -13.50
CA LEU A 144 -19.11 -8.22 -13.98
C LEU A 144 -19.52 -9.59 -14.51
N ARG A 145 -18.79 -10.03 -15.53
CA ARG A 145 -18.89 -11.36 -16.12
C ARG A 145 -17.51 -12.00 -16.14
N PRO A 146 -17.19 -12.86 -15.16
CA PRO A 146 -15.90 -13.51 -15.05
C PRO A 146 -15.61 -14.41 -16.26
N ALA A 147 -14.52 -14.14 -16.99
CA ALA A 147 -14.15 -14.95 -18.15
C ALA A 147 -12.69 -14.77 -18.61
N GLY A 148 -12.06 -13.62 -18.36
CA GLY A 148 -10.74 -13.27 -18.85
C GLY A 148 -9.59 -13.83 -18.02
N ARG A 149 -8.40 -13.31 -18.30
CA ARG A 149 -7.14 -13.63 -17.62
C ARG A 149 -6.94 -12.69 -16.40
N THR A 150 -5.82 -12.88 -15.69
CA THR A 150 -5.51 -12.20 -14.44
C THR A 150 -4.33 -11.24 -14.62
N PRO A 151 -4.53 -9.99 -15.10
CA PRO A 151 -3.50 -8.95 -15.15
C PRO A 151 -3.35 -8.25 -13.78
N LEU A 152 -2.99 -9.02 -12.77
CA LEU A 152 -2.94 -8.58 -11.38
C LEU A 152 -1.95 -7.43 -11.17
N THR A 153 -0.75 -7.55 -11.73
CA THR A 153 0.33 -6.57 -11.55
C THR A 153 -0.02 -5.22 -12.16
N ASP A 154 -0.56 -5.23 -13.38
CA ASP A 154 -0.92 -4.00 -14.06
C ASP A 154 -2.12 -3.32 -13.39
N ALA A 155 -3.07 -4.11 -12.86
CA ALA A 155 -4.21 -3.58 -12.11
C ALA A 155 -3.77 -2.91 -10.79
N VAL A 156 -2.81 -3.52 -10.07
CA VAL A 156 -2.25 -2.95 -8.84
C VAL A 156 -1.45 -1.68 -9.14
N ALA A 157 -0.63 -1.70 -10.19
CA ALA A 157 0.13 -0.51 -10.62
C ALA A 157 -0.81 0.64 -11.00
N GLN A 158 -1.87 0.37 -11.75
CA GLN A 158 -2.88 1.38 -12.09
C GLN A 158 -3.61 1.90 -10.84
N ALA A 159 -3.90 1.05 -9.84
CA ALA A 159 -4.52 1.48 -8.59
C ALA A 159 -3.60 2.43 -7.81
N ALA A 160 -2.32 2.14 -7.77
CA ALA A 160 -1.32 3.00 -7.14
C ALA A 160 -1.25 4.38 -7.83
N ASP A 161 -1.22 4.41 -9.16
CA ASP A 161 -1.21 5.67 -9.92
C ASP A 161 -2.51 6.49 -9.69
N VAL A 162 -3.67 5.84 -9.60
CA VAL A 162 -4.94 6.53 -9.28
C VAL A 162 -4.91 7.17 -7.90
N LEU A 163 -4.21 6.56 -6.94
CA LEU A 163 -4.01 7.09 -5.58
C LEU A 163 -2.97 8.20 -5.51
N ASP A 164 -2.23 8.48 -6.59
CA ASP A 164 -1.09 9.42 -6.58
C ASP A 164 -0.03 9.00 -5.54
N PHE A 165 0.31 7.71 -5.54
CA PHE A 165 1.05 7.01 -4.49
C PHE A 165 2.44 7.58 -4.20
N ARG A 166 3.03 8.30 -5.16
CA ARG A 166 4.34 8.94 -5.00
C ARG A 166 4.27 10.18 -4.09
N HIS A 167 3.09 10.80 -3.99
CA HIS A 167 2.92 12.06 -3.26
C HIS A 167 2.00 11.96 -2.05
N LYS A 168 1.14 10.93 -2.01
CA LYS A 168 0.10 10.77 -0.99
C LYS A 168 0.12 9.38 -0.36
N PRO A 169 -0.26 9.27 0.91
CA PRO A 169 -0.53 7.96 1.48
C PRO A 169 -1.75 7.33 0.80
N GLY A 170 -1.69 6.02 0.61
CA GLY A 170 -2.76 5.28 -0.05
C GLY A 170 -2.86 3.83 0.42
N LEU A 171 -4.06 3.26 0.25
CA LEU A 171 -4.36 1.88 0.57
C LEU A 171 -4.87 1.16 -0.67
N ILE A 172 -4.30 0.00 -0.97
CA ILE A 172 -4.82 -0.92 -1.98
C ILE A 172 -5.27 -2.21 -1.28
N VAL A 173 -6.47 -2.66 -1.60
CA VAL A 173 -6.97 -3.97 -1.16
C VAL A 173 -7.30 -4.80 -2.40
N VAL A 174 -6.51 -5.83 -2.60
CA VAL A 174 -6.66 -6.78 -3.71
C VAL A 174 -7.52 -7.95 -3.28
N LEU A 175 -8.52 -8.29 -4.07
CA LEU A 175 -9.31 -9.52 -3.93
C LEU A 175 -9.04 -10.39 -5.15
N THR A 176 -8.41 -11.54 -4.96
CA THR A 176 -8.04 -12.45 -6.04
C THR A 176 -8.15 -13.91 -5.62
N ASP A 177 -8.42 -14.79 -6.56
CA ASP A 177 -8.42 -16.24 -6.36
C ASP A 177 -7.33 -16.95 -7.19
N GLY A 178 -6.54 -16.19 -7.96
CA GLY A 178 -5.60 -16.73 -8.92
C GLY A 178 -4.25 -16.05 -8.98
N GLU A 179 -3.40 -16.63 -9.82
CA GLU A 179 -2.06 -16.15 -10.11
C GLU A 179 -2.09 -15.13 -11.25
N GLU A 180 -1.03 -14.30 -11.35
CA GLU A 180 -0.77 -13.46 -12.50
C GLU A 180 -0.67 -14.32 -13.78
N THR A 181 -1.46 -14.02 -14.80
CA THR A 181 -1.46 -14.80 -16.04
C THR A 181 -1.27 -13.97 -17.30
N CYS A 182 -1.01 -12.68 -17.15
CA CYS A 182 -0.81 -11.72 -18.26
C CYS A 182 0.65 -11.34 -18.46
N GLY A 183 1.58 -12.00 -17.75
CA GLY A 183 3.02 -11.85 -17.97
C GLY A 183 3.66 -10.83 -17.04
N GLY A 184 2.94 -10.32 -16.04
CA GLY A 184 3.50 -9.45 -15.01
C GLY A 184 4.31 -10.23 -13.97
N SER A 185 5.12 -9.51 -13.18
CA SER A 185 5.88 -10.02 -12.05
C SER A 185 5.41 -9.32 -10.77
N PRO A 186 4.61 -9.99 -9.90
CA PRO A 186 4.08 -9.37 -8.68
C PRO A 186 5.17 -8.87 -7.74
N CYS A 187 6.25 -9.63 -7.55
CA CYS A 187 7.36 -9.23 -6.68
C CYS A 187 8.11 -8.02 -7.21
N ASP A 188 8.45 -8.00 -8.52
CA ASP A 188 9.16 -6.85 -9.12
C ASP A 188 8.29 -5.59 -9.10
N THR A 189 7.00 -5.74 -9.37
CA THR A 189 6.03 -4.64 -9.28
C THR A 189 5.94 -4.11 -7.85
N SER A 190 5.89 -5.00 -6.88
CA SER A 190 5.86 -4.65 -5.46
C SER A 190 7.10 -3.87 -5.03
N GLU A 191 8.29 -4.32 -5.42
CA GLU A 191 9.56 -3.65 -5.12
C GLU A 191 9.61 -2.24 -5.73
N LYS A 192 9.18 -2.12 -6.99
CA LYS A 192 9.12 -0.83 -7.68
C LYS A 192 8.15 0.14 -7.00
N LEU A 193 6.94 -0.33 -6.68
CA LEU A 193 5.96 0.49 -5.98
C LEU A 193 6.47 0.93 -4.60
N HIS A 194 7.10 0.01 -3.85
CA HIS A 194 7.68 0.33 -2.56
C HIS A 194 8.79 1.38 -2.64
N ALA A 195 9.66 1.27 -3.64
CA ALA A 195 10.78 2.20 -3.81
C ALA A 195 10.34 3.63 -4.18
N GLU A 196 9.20 3.76 -4.88
CA GLU A 196 8.70 5.03 -5.37
C GLU A 196 7.62 5.65 -4.45
N ALA A 197 7.02 4.89 -3.55
CA ALA A 197 5.88 5.32 -2.74
C ALA A 197 6.26 6.30 -1.63
N ASN A 198 5.43 7.30 -1.43
CA ASN A 198 5.47 8.11 -0.21
C ASN A 198 5.06 7.25 1.02
N GLN A 199 3.86 6.67 0.95
CA GLN A 199 3.32 5.74 1.94
C GLN A 199 2.20 4.93 1.29
N LEU A 200 2.49 3.73 0.80
CA LEU A 200 1.52 2.85 0.17
C LEU A 200 1.42 1.55 0.95
N THR A 201 0.20 1.19 1.32
CA THR A 201 -0.10 -0.12 1.92
C THR A 201 -0.87 -0.98 0.92
N ILE A 202 -0.42 -2.21 0.68
CA ILE A 202 -1.11 -3.16 -0.20
C ILE A 202 -1.50 -4.39 0.61
N ASN A 203 -2.79 -4.62 0.80
CA ASN A 203 -3.31 -5.86 1.37
C ASN A 203 -3.83 -6.77 0.27
N VAL A 204 -3.61 -8.06 0.41
CA VAL A 204 -4.12 -9.06 -0.54
C VAL A 204 -5.00 -10.07 0.19
N ILE A 205 -6.26 -10.16 -0.21
CA ILE A 205 -7.21 -11.17 0.25
C ILE A 205 -7.26 -12.27 -0.79
N GLY A 206 -6.69 -13.43 -0.45
CA GLY A 206 -6.64 -14.60 -1.33
C GLY A 206 -7.85 -15.52 -1.11
N LEU A 207 -8.71 -15.64 -2.11
CA LEU A 207 -9.94 -16.47 -2.07
C LEU A 207 -9.56 -17.92 -2.37
N ARG A 208 -9.19 -18.69 -1.35
CA ARG A 208 -8.72 -20.06 -1.54
C ARG A 208 -9.85 -21.09 -1.62
N VAL A 209 -9.65 -22.07 -2.48
CA VAL A 209 -10.37 -23.36 -2.42
C VAL A 209 -9.48 -24.33 -1.66
N LYS A 210 -10.01 -24.90 -0.57
CA LYS A 210 -9.36 -26.02 0.14
C LYS A 210 -9.22 -27.14 -0.87
N ASN A 211 -8.02 -27.55 -1.28
CA ASN A 211 -7.68 -28.87 -1.82
C ASN A 211 -6.60 -28.94 -2.90
N TYR A 212 -5.77 -27.90 -3.09
CA TYR A 212 -4.67 -28.00 -4.07
C TYR A 212 -3.30 -27.78 -3.45
N ALA A 213 -2.89 -28.73 -2.60
CA ALA A 213 -1.54 -28.73 -2.00
C ALA A 213 -0.40 -29.06 -3.00
N TRP A 214 -0.73 -29.36 -4.25
CA TRP A 214 0.24 -29.79 -5.27
C TRP A 214 0.40 -28.87 -6.47
N MET A 215 -0.47 -27.89 -6.66
CA MET A 215 -0.25 -26.81 -7.63
C MET A 215 0.56 -25.70 -6.94
N GLY A 216 1.78 -25.56 -7.35
CA GLY A 216 2.87 -24.79 -6.78
C GLY A 216 2.46 -23.53 -6.01
N ASP A 217 3.15 -23.31 -4.92
CA ASP A 217 2.96 -22.16 -4.02
C ASP A 217 3.23 -20.79 -4.65
N GLN A 218 3.46 -20.69 -5.98
CA GLN A 218 3.90 -19.48 -6.65
C GLN A 218 2.88 -18.35 -6.51
N GLY A 219 1.60 -18.60 -6.75
CA GLY A 219 0.58 -17.56 -6.60
C GLY A 219 0.44 -17.02 -5.18
N ILE A 220 0.75 -17.88 -4.16
CA ILE A 220 0.80 -17.43 -2.78
C ILE A 220 2.04 -16.61 -2.52
N ILE A 221 3.19 -17.05 -3.05
CA ILE A 221 4.45 -16.32 -2.95
C ILE A 221 4.29 -14.93 -3.56
N ASP A 222 3.71 -14.87 -4.75
CA ASP A 222 3.47 -13.64 -5.48
C ASP A 222 2.50 -12.69 -4.73
N ALA A 223 1.40 -13.24 -4.22
CA ALA A 223 0.43 -12.48 -3.43
C ALA A 223 1.02 -11.96 -2.11
N LYS A 224 1.85 -12.76 -1.43
CA LYS A 224 2.59 -12.34 -0.24
C LYS A 224 3.60 -11.25 -0.57
N CYS A 225 4.33 -11.42 -1.67
CA CYS A 225 5.31 -10.43 -2.12
C CYS A 225 4.65 -9.05 -2.35
N LEU A 226 3.48 -9.03 -3.03
CA LEU A 226 2.72 -7.79 -3.22
C LEU A 226 2.36 -7.11 -1.90
N ALA A 227 1.92 -7.89 -0.92
CA ALA A 227 1.47 -7.35 0.36
C ALA A 227 2.63 -6.94 1.26
N GLU A 228 3.53 -7.86 1.57
CA GLU A 228 4.53 -7.71 2.63
C GLU A 228 5.56 -6.61 2.33
N LYS A 229 5.96 -6.46 1.07
CA LYS A 229 6.90 -5.41 0.64
C LYS A 229 6.35 -4.00 0.85
N ASN A 230 5.02 -3.84 0.78
CA ASN A 230 4.33 -2.56 0.95
C ASN A 230 3.61 -2.43 2.30
N GLY A 231 4.13 -3.10 3.32
CA GLY A 231 3.63 -2.97 4.70
C GLY A 231 2.23 -3.50 4.96
N GLY A 232 1.66 -4.25 4.01
CA GLY A 232 0.36 -4.88 4.15
C GLY A 232 0.43 -6.35 4.51
N GLN A 233 -0.70 -7.04 4.36
CA GLN A 233 -0.86 -8.45 4.75
C GLN A 233 -1.47 -9.28 3.62
N TYR A 234 -1.02 -10.52 3.49
CA TYR A 234 -1.71 -11.55 2.73
C TYR A 234 -2.67 -12.31 3.66
N LEU A 235 -3.97 -12.29 3.34
CA LEU A 235 -5.04 -12.89 4.14
C LEU A 235 -5.72 -13.99 3.31
N PRO A 236 -5.35 -15.26 3.48
CA PRO A 236 -6.06 -16.36 2.83
C PRO A 236 -7.41 -16.58 3.48
N VAL A 237 -8.48 -16.62 2.69
CA VAL A 237 -9.85 -16.84 3.16
C VAL A 237 -10.52 -17.99 2.40
N ASP A 238 -11.29 -18.81 3.10
CA ASP A 238 -12.01 -19.97 2.56
C ASP A 238 -13.51 -19.96 2.95
N THR A 239 -13.91 -19.03 3.80
CA THR A 239 -15.29 -18.87 4.28
C THR A 239 -15.80 -17.46 4.07
N LEU A 240 -17.13 -17.32 3.98
CA LEU A 240 -17.77 -15.99 3.90
C LEU A 240 -17.48 -15.16 5.17
N ALA A 241 -17.46 -15.79 6.34
CA ALA A 241 -17.14 -15.11 7.59
C ALA A 241 -15.68 -14.60 7.59
N GLY A 242 -14.72 -15.43 7.18
CA GLY A 242 -13.31 -15.03 7.04
C GLY A 242 -13.12 -13.91 6.00
N LEU A 243 -13.90 -13.92 4.92
CA LEU A 243 -13.86 -12.86 3.91
C LEU A 243 -14.37 -11.52 4.48
N ARG A 244 -15.45 -11.54 5.27
CA ARG A 244 -15.96 -10.34 5.95
C ARG A 244 -14.91 -9.78 6.91
N GLU A 245 -14.34 -10.63 7.75
CA GLU A 245 -13.30 -10.24 8.70
C GLU A 245 -12.08 -9.64 7.99
N ALA A 246 -11.63 -10.26 6.89
CA ALA A 246 -10.52 -9.76 6.09
C ALA A 246 -10.82 -8.37 5.48
N LEU A 247 -12.04 -8.18 4.95
CA LEU A 247 -12.48 -6.89 4.41
C LEU A 247 -12.57 -5.80 5.50
N GLU A 248 -13.13 -6.13 6.66
CA GLU A 248 -13.20 -5.21 7.80
C GLU A 248 -11.80 -4.83 8.28
N LYS A 249 -10.90 -5.81 8.38
CA LYS A 249 -9.52 -5.60 8.81
C LYS A 249 -8.72 -4.74 7.85
N THR A 250 -8.94 -4.89 6.54
CA THR A 250 -8.11 -4.22 5.51
C THR A 250 -8.69 -2.89 5.03
N LEU A 251 -10.01 -2.77 4.93
CA LEU A 251 -10.70 -1.55 4.49
C LEU A 251 -11.26 -0.73 5.66
N GLY A 252 -11.63 -1.39 6.75
CA GLY A 252 -12.22 -0.74 7.91
C GLY A 252 -11.26 0.18 8.63
N CYS A 253 -11.83 1.09 9.41
CA CYS A 253 -11.09 1.94 10.31
C CYS A 253 -11.08 1.30 11.70
N PRO A 254 -9.94 1.07 12.34
CA PRO A 254 -9.95 0.70 13.74
C PRO A 254 -10.66 1.81 14.52
N MET A 255 -11.75 1.44 15.20
CA MET A 255 -12.40 2.36 16.13
C MET A 255 -11.39 2.65 17.23
N VAL A 256 -10.90 3.88 17.30
CA VAL A 256 -10.16 4.33 18.48
C VAL A 256 -11.19 4.42 19.60
N THR A 257 -11.33 3.36 20.38
CA THR A 257 -11.98 3.47 21.68
C THR A 257 -11.13 4.45 22.48
N GLU A 258 -11.66 5.64 22.74
CA GLU A 258 -11.06 6.56 23.71
C GLU A 258 -10.83 5.74 24.98
N ALA A 259 -9.54 5.50 25.30
CA ALA A 259 -9.19 4.97 26.59
C ALA A 259 -9.73 5.97 27.61
N THR A 260 -10.80 5.60 28.30
CA THR A 260 -11.30 6.35 29.45
C THR A 260 -10.12 6.59 30.37
N SER A 261 -9.65 7.85 30.40
CA SER A 261 -8.64 8.30 31.33
C SER A 261 -9.22 8.15 32.74
N ASN A 262 -8.99 7.01 33.37
CA ASN A 262 -9.14 6.85 34.79
C ASN A 262 -8.09 7.73 35.49
N THR A 263 -8.42 9.01 35.66
CA THR A 263 -7.69 9.87 36.56
C THR A 263 -8.02 9.39 37.98
N PRO A 264 -7.07 8.88 38.75
CA PRO A 264 -7.33 8.53 40.14
C PRO A 264 -7.58 9.82 40.92
N THR A 265 -8.80 9.97 41.39
CA THR A 265 -9.17 11.03 42.33
C THR A 265 -8.27 10.89 43.56
N ARG A 266 -7.37 11.85 43.74
CA ARG A 266 -6.49 11.97 44.90
C ARG A 266 -7.36 12.30 46.08
N ALA A 267 -7.65 11.33 46.93
CA ALA A 267 -8.29 11.55 48.23
C ALA A 267 -7.35 12.36 49.12
N ASN A 268 -7.79 13.56 49.48
CA ASN A 268 -7.18 14.35 50.52
C ASN A 268 -7.45 13.69 51.88
N ARG A 269 -6.40 13.43 52.60
CA ARG A 269 -6.39 13.37 54.07
C ARG A 269 -5.50 14.47 54.61
#